data_ba952081d33ee335c6c05e91ab364ade
#
_entry.id   ba952081d33ee335c6c05e91ab364ade
#
_cell.length_a   1.000
_cell.length_b   1.000
_cell.length_c   1.000
_cell.angle_alpha   90.00
_cell.angle_beta   90.00
_cell.angle_gamma   90.00
#
_symmetry.space_group_name_H-M   'P 1'
#
loop_
_entity.id
_entity.type
_entity.pdbx_description
1 polymer ?
#
loop_
_entity_poly.entity_id
_entity_poly.type
_entity_poly.pdbx_seq_one_letter_code
_entity_poly.pdbx_strand_id
1 'polypeptide(L)'
;MVPLLGEFVARHPGILVDISLSDTLEDVAGGRADVAIRFGPLADSPLTARKLGETGRTIVASPEYLARMGMPALPEDLHAHNCLNFNFRRAEPVWPFRRDGRDYALPVGGNIEANNGETLVQLALAGVGVVRVGSFHVEDHVAAGRLVALLEPFNPGDREDIHALYVGGATRPARVRAFVDFLVERLVARS
;
A
#
# COMPACT_ATOMS: atom_id res chain seq x y z
N MET A 1 -0.59 5.72 -6.99
CA MET A 1 0.64 6.11 -7.71
C MET A 1 0.53 5.98 -9.21
N VAL A 2 0.12 4.82 -9.77
CA VAL A 2 -0.01 4.62 -11.23
C VAL A 2 -0.78 5.75 -11.93
N PRO A 3 -1.89 6.27 -11.41
CA PRO A 3 -2.60 7.38 -12.06
C PRO A 3 -1.77 8.66 -12.25
N LEU A 4 -0.74 8.88 -11.42
CA LEU A 4 0.13 10.05 -11.55
C LEU A 4 1.12 9.95 -12.73
N LEU A 5 1.40 8.72 -13.20
CA LEU A 5 2.38 8.50 -14.26
C LEU A 5 1.94 9.12 -15.60
N GLY A 6 0.64 9.13 -15.88
CA GLY A 6 0.10 9.79 -17.07
C GLY A 6 0.47 11.27 -17.13
N GLU A 7 0.36 11.97 -16.00
CA GLU A 7 0.75 13.38 -15.91
C GLU A 7 2.27 13.56 -16.02
N PHE A 8 3.04 12.65 -15.38
CA PHE A 8 4.49 12.72 -15.43
C PHE A 8 5.04 12.58 -16.86
N VAL A 9 4.58 11.58 -17.61
CA VAL A 9 5.06 11.39 -18.99
C VAL A 9 4.60 12.50 -19.93
N ALA A 10 3.43 13.09 -19.68
CA ALA A 10 2.99 14.27 -20.43
C ALA A 10 3.90 15.50 -20.19
N ARG A 11 4.39 15.69 -18.96
CA ARG A 11 5.33 16.77 -18.61
C ARG A 11 6.78 16.49 -19.08
N HIS A 12 7.14 15.23 -19.22
CA HIS A 12 8.50 14.79 -19.54
C HIS A 12 8.52 13.79 -20.71
N PRO A 13 8.14 14.20 -21.94
CA PRO A 13 7.96 13.28 -23.06
C PRO A 13 9.26 12.58 -23.53
N GLY A 14 10.41 13.07 -23.09
CA GLY A 14 11.71 12.43 -23.36
C GLY A 14 12.12 11.36 -22.33
N ILE A 15 11.29 11.09 -21.30
CA ILE A 15 11.59 10.09 -20.28
C ILE A 15 10.75 8.83 -20.55
N LEU A 16 11.41 7.70 -20.75
CA LEU A 16 10.79 6.38 -20.74
C LEU A 16 10.58 5.95 -19.28
N VAL A 17 9.38 5.54 -18.93
CA VAL A 17 9.05 4.96 -17.62
C VAL A 17 8.82 3.48 -17.80
N ASP A 18 9.70 2.67 -17.21
CA ASP A 18 9.57 1.22 -17.09
C ASP A 18 9.17 0.88 -15.64
N ILE A 19 8.11 0.09 -15.44
CA ILE A 19 7.54 -0.22 -14.13
C ILE A 19 7.69 -1.70 -13.83
N SER A 20 8.34 -2.00 -12.73
CA SER A 20 8.45 -3.34 -12.18
C SER A 20 7.87 -3.41 -10.78
N LEU A 21 7.09 -4.45 -10.48
CA LEU A 21 6.60 -4.76 -9.14
C LEU A 21 7.54 -5.79 -8.51
N SER A 22 8.31 -5.36 -7.52
CA SER A 22 9.31 -6.19 -6.83
C SER A 22 9.40 -5.82 -5.35
N ASP A 23 9.66 -6.82 -4.51
CA ASP A 23 9.88 -6.63 -3.08
C ASP A 23 11.35 -6.43 -2.71
N THR A 24 12.27 -6.57 -3.67
CA THR A 24 13.71 -6.48 -3.43
C THR A 24 14.25 -5.06 -3.63
N LEU A 25 15.14 -4.60 -2.74
CA LEU A 25 15.87 -3.34 -2.86
C LEU A 25 17.13 -3.47 -3.74
N GLU A 26 17.56 -4.68 -4.01
CA GLU A 26 18.76 -4.99 -4.77
C GLU A 26 18.71 -4.45 -6.20
N ASP A 27 17.50 -4.27 -6.72
CA ASP A 27 17.31 -3.73 -8.08
C ASP A 27 17.79 -2.29 -8.21
N VAL A 28 17.64 -1.47 -7.16
CA VAL A 28 18.12 -0.06 -7.18
C VAL A 28 19.62 0.01 -6.89
N ALA A 29 20.10 -0.70 -5.88
CA ALA A 29 21.52 -0.73 -5.54
C ALA A 29 22.35 -1.35 -6.66
N GLY A 30 21.81 -2.35 -7.38
CA GLY A 30 22.43 -3.00 -8.54
C GLY A 30 22.25 -2.26 -9.86
N GLY A 31 21.58 -1.10 -9.88
CA GLY A 31 21.40 -0.27 -11.09
C GLY A 31 20.37 -0.81 -12.10
N ARG A 32 19.54 -1.79 -11.71
CA ARG A 32 18.45 -2.31 -12.57
C ARG A 32 17.20 -1.41 -12.52
N ALA A 33 17.04 -0.64 -11.45
CA ALA A 33 16.00 0.36 -11.33
C ALA A 33 16.61 1.70 -10.90
N ASP A 34 16.08 2.80 -11.41
CA ASP A 34 16.54 4.14 -11.04
C ASP A 34 15.92 4.59 -9.69
N VAL A 35 14.68 4.20 -9.41
CA VAL A 35 13.92 4.58 -8.22
C VAL A 35 13.06 3.41 -7.76
N ALA A 36 13.04 3.13 -6.45
CA ALA A 36 12.05 2.25 -5.84
C ALA A 36 11.14 3.04 -4.92
N ILE A 37 9.84 2.72 -4.93
CA ILE A 37 8.89 3.25 -3.98
C ILE A 37 8.65 2.20 -2.90
N ARG A 38 8.81 2.62 -1.63
CA ARG A 38 8.68 1.73 -0.47
C ARG A 38 7.70 2.28 0.54
N PHE A 39 6.99 1.37 1.17
CA PHE A 39 6.02 1.63 2.24
C PHE A 39 6.52 1.03 3.54
N GLY A 40 6.31 1.75 4.64
CA GLY A 40 6.68 1.32 5.99
C GLY A 40 8.15 1.53 6.32
N PRO A 41 8.64 0.84 7.36
CA PRO A 41 10.00 0.98 7.85
C PRO A 41 11.03 0.60 6.79
N LEU A 42 12.08 1.41 6.68
CA LEU A 42 13.21 1.14 5.79
C LEU A 42 14.25 0.31 6.53
N ALA A 43 14.80 -0.70 5.85
CA ALA A 43 16.03 -1.34 6.30
C ALA A 43 17.24 -0.47 6.00
N ASP A 44 18.32 -0.66 6.75
CA ASP A 44 19.59 0.00 6.48
C ASP A 44 20.06 -0.29 5.04
N SER A 45 20.37 0.78 4.33
CA SER A 45 20.68 0.73 2.91
C SER A 45 21.58 1.91 2.51
N PRO A 46 22.51 1.74 1.55
CA PRO A 46 23.31 2.83 1.01
C PRO A 46 22.49 3.78 0.13
N LEU A 47 21.21 3.51 -0.09
CA LEU A 47 20.34 4.33 -0.93
C LEU A 47 19.90 5.60 -0.20
N THR A 48 19.70 6.66 -0.96
CA THR A 48 19.07 7.88 -0.45
C THR A 48 17.56 7.66 -0.38
N ALA A 49 16.98 7.93 0.79
CA ALA A 49 15.54 7.90 1.02
C ALA A 49 14.96 9.33 0.99
N ARG A 50 13.91 9.53 0.21
CA ARG A 50 13.11 10.75 0.22
C ARG A 50 11.68 10.42 0.62
N LYS A 51 11.23 10.95 1.76
CA LYS A 51 9.82 10.83 2.17
C LYS A 51 8.94 11.54 1.15
N LEU A 52 7.92 10.83 0.65
CA LEU A 52 6.92 11.32 -0.30
C LEU A 52 5.59 11.66 0.40
N GLY A 53 5.36 11.10 1.58
CA GLY A 53 4.13 11.24 2.35
C GLY A 53 3.95 10.07 3.30
N GLU A 54 2.72 9.90 3.75
CA GLU A 54 2.32 8.76 4.58
C GLU A 54 0.90 8.32 4.21
N THR A 55 0.56 7.09 4.54
CA THR A 55 -0.78 6.54 4.34
C THR A 55 -1.28 5.82 5.57
N GLY A 56 -2.58 5.94 5.86
CA GLY A 56 -3.26 5.04 6.80
C GLY A 56 -3.51 3.67 6.17
N ARG A 57 -4.08 2.78 6.96
CA ARG A 57 -4.56 1.47 6.50
C ARG A 57 -6.05 1.32 6.78
N THR A 58 -6.76 0.71 5.85
CA THR A 58 -8.19 0.45 5.92
C THR A 58 -8.47 -1.02 5.65
N ILE A 59 -9.43 -1.59 6.36
CA ILE A 59 -9.95 -2.93 6.11
C ILE A 59 -11.15 -2.79 5.17
N VAL A 60 -11.16 -3.56 4.08
CA VAL A 60 -12.25 -3.48 3.09
C VAL A 60 -12.66 -4.85 2.57
N ALA A 61 -13.92 -4.93 2.12
CA ALA A 61 -14.45 -6.04 1.32
C ALA A 61 -15.47 -5.51 0.32
N SER A 62 -15.81 -6.29 -0.70
CA SER A 62 -16.88 -5.94 -1.63
C SER A 62 -18.26 -6.16 -1.02
N PRO A 63 -19.29 -5.38 -1.44
CA PRO A 63 -20.68 -5.62 -1.03
C PRO A 63 -21.15 -7.05 -1.32
N GLU A 64 -20.73 -7.63 -2.44
CA GLU A 64 -21.06 -9.01 -2.81
C GLU A 64 -20.50 -10.03 -1.80
N TYR A 65 -19.26 -9.87 -1.38
CA TYR A 65 -18.65 -10.71 -0.36
C TYR A 65 -19.44 -10.61 0.96
N LEU A 66 -19.75 -9.38 1.39
CA LEU A 66 -20.46 -9.12 2.64
C LEU A 66 -21.89 -9.64 2.61
N ALA A 67 -22.58 -9.58 1.46
CA ALA A 67 -23.92 -10.16 1.30
C ALA A 67 -23.93 -11.68 1.52
N ARG A 68 -22.83 -12.36 1.17
CA ARG A 68 -22.68 -13.81 1.32
C ARG A 68 -22.18 -14.22 2.71
N MET A 69 -21.21 -13.49 3.25
CA MET A 69 -20.47 -13.89 4.46
C MET A 69 -20.91 -13.14 5.73
N GLY A 70 -21.75 -12.10 5.59
CA GLY A 70 -22.08 -11.18 6.66
C GLY A 70 -21.10 -10.02 6.80
N MET A 71 -21.51 -9.00 7.54
CA MET A 71 -20.67 -7.85 7.86
C MET A 71 -20.08 -8.05 9.26
N PRO A 72 -18.73 -8.03 9.42
CA PRO A 72 -18.12 -8.15 10.73
C PRO A 72 -18.45 -6.89 11.56
N ALA A 73 -18.97 -7.11 12.77
CA ALA A 73 -19.31 -6.06 13.72
C ALA A 73 -18.15 -5.80 14.71
N LEU A 74 -17.38 -6.83 15.01
CA LEU A 74 -16.22 -6.80 15.90
C LEU A 74 -15.00 -7.38 15.20
N PRO A 75 -13.77 -6.98 15.58
CA PRO A 75 -12.55 -7.55 15.01
C PRO A 75 -12.48 -9.08 15.06
N GLU A 76 -12.97 -9.68 16.12
CA GLU A 76 -12.98 -11.14 16.32
C GLU A 76 -13.83 -11.89 15.28
N ASP A 77 -14.82 -11.21 14.67
CA ASP A 77 -15.65 -11.79 13.61
C ASP A 77 -14.81 -12.14 12.37
N LEU A 78 -13.65 -11.48 12.20
CA LEU A 78 -12.71 -11.79 11.11
C LEU A 78 -12.22 -13.24 11.10
N HIS A 79 -12.30 -13.96 12.22
CA HIS A 79 -11.99 -15.39 12.26
C HIS A 79 -12.93 -16.24 11.38
N ALA A 80 -14.14 -15.73 11.08
CA ALA A 80 -15.11 -16.37 10.18
C ALA A 80 -14.95 -15.89 8.73
N HIS A 81 -14.04 -14.95 8.45
CA HIS A 81 -13.84 -14.38 7.13
C HIS A 81 -12.53 -14.84 6.48
N ASN A 82 -12.51 -14.83 5.15
CA ASN A 82 -11.31 -15.07 4.37
C ASN A 82 -10.45 -13.79 4.31
N CYS A 83 -9.48 -13.66 5.21
CA CYS A 83 -8.60 -12.50 5.30
C CYS A 83 -7.38 -12.68 4.40
N LEU A 84 -7.33 -11.96 3.28
CA LEU A 84 -6.24 -12.03 2.32
C LEU A 84 -5.06 -11.18 2.82
N ASN A 85 -3.84 -11.71 2.76
CA ASN A 85 -2.68 -11.13 3.39
C ASN A 85 -1.51 -10.88 2.44
N PHE A 86 -0.51 -10.15 2.94
CA PHE A 86 0.76 -9.99 2.24
C PHE A 86 1.70 -11.17 2.56
N ASN A 87 2.37 -11.70 1.53
CA ASN A 87 3.29 -12.83 1.64
C ASN A 87 4.76 -12.45 1.94
N PHE A 88 5.08 -11.14 2.06
CA PHE A 88 6.43 -10.71 2.39
C PHE A 88 6.74 -10.73 3.90
N ARG A 89 5.76 -11.03 4.74
CA ARG A 89 5.95 -11.18 6.19
C ARG A 89 6.19 -12.65 6.52
N ARG A 90 7.24 -12.91 7.31
CA ARG A 90 7.62 -14.27 7.72
C ARG A 90 6.87 -14.77 8.96
N ALA A 91 6.08 -13.93 9.61
CA ALA A 91 5.27 -14.27 10.79
C ALA A 91 3.81 -14.46 10.39
N GLU A 92 3.06 -15.19 11.22
CA GLU A 92 1.60 -15.28 11.06
C GLU A 92 1.00 -13.89 10.90
N PRO A 93 0.05 -13.72 9.95
CA PRO A 93 -0.54 -12.42 9.72
C PRO A 93 -1.39 -11.99 10.92
N VAL A 94 -1.03 -10.84 11.48
CA VAL A 94 -1.79 -10.20 12.54
C VAL A 94 -2.21 -8.81 12.10
N TRP A 95 -3.48 -8.44 12.39
CA TRP A 95 -3.95 -7.10 12.12
C TRP A 95 -4.10 -6.32 13.43
N PRO A 96 -3.57 -5.09 13.50
CA PRO A 96 -3.68 -4.26 14.69
C PRO A 96 -5.06 -3.63 14.79
N PHE A 97 -5.56 -3.54 16.00
CA PHE A 97 -6.84 -2.90 16.37
C PHE A 97 -6.67 -2.10 17.65
N ARG A 98 -7.64 -1.20 17.88
CA ARG A 98 -7.78 -0.44 19.13
C ARG A 98 -9.18 -0.61 19.69
N ARG A 99 -9.30 -0.95 20.99
CA ARG A 99 -10.54 -1.00 21.72
C ARG A 99 -10.37 -0.42 23.12
N ASP A 100 -11.23 0.48 23.54
CA ASP A 100 -11.19 1.14 24.85
C ASP A 100 -9.83 1.79 25.16
N GLY A 101 -9.20 2.42 24.14
CA GLY A 101 -7.91 3.07 24.24
C GLY A 101 -6.69 2.13 24.31
N ARG A 102 -6.90 0.80 24.14
CA ARG A 102 -5.82 -0.20 24.16
C ARG A 102 -5.62 -0.79 22.78
N ASP A 103 -4.36 -0.81 22.35
CA ASP A 103 -3.96 -1.45 21.12
C ASP A 103 -3.76 -2.96 21.35
N TYR A 104 -4.18 -3.77 20.40
CA TYR A 104 -3.95 -5.20 20.37
C TYR A 104 -3.81 -5.70 18.93
N ALA A 105 -3.28 -6.88 18.75
CA ALA A 105 -3.11 -7.52 17.46
C ALA A 105 -3.96 -8.79 17.41
N LEU A 106 -4.74 -8.95 16.33
CA LEU A 106 -5.59 -10.12 16.10
C LEU A 106 -4.96 -10.99 15.00
N PRO A 107 -4.67 -12.26 15.27
CA PRO A 107 -4.33 -13.21 14.22
C PRO A 107 -5.50 -13.37 13.25
N VAL A 108 -5.21 -13.28 11.96
CA VAL A 108 -6.20 -13.44 10.89
C VAL A 108 -5.70 -14.46 9.88
N GLY A 109 -6.63 -15.18 9.23
CA GLY A 109 -6.28 -16.22 8.28
C GLY A 109 -7.07 -16.12 6.98
N GLY A 110 -6.46 -16.60 5.91
CA GLY A 110 -7.09 -16.68 4.60
C GLY A 110 -6.34 -17.65 3.70
N ASN A 111 -6.82 -17.79 2.48
CA ASN A 111 -6.33 -18.79 1.52
C ASN A 111 -5.53 -18.20 0.36
N ILE A 112 -5.33 -16.87 0.33
CA ILE A 112 -4.52 -16.19 -0.69
C ILE A 112 -3.64 -15.15 -0.02
N GLU A 113 -2.39 -15.12 -0.46
CA GLU A 113 -1.43 -14.08 -0.14
C GLU A 113 -0.86 -13.49 -1.42
N ALA A 114 -0.50 -12.19 -1.39
CA ALA A 114 0.10 -11.49 -2.52
C ALA A 114 1.23 -10.57 -2.07
N ASN A 115 2.12 -10.22 -2.99
CA ASN A 115 3.25 -9.34 -2.71
C ASN A 115 2.97 -7.84 -2.92
N ASN A 116 1.75 -7.48 -3.32
CA ASN A 116 1.40 -6.07 -3.52
C ASN A 116 -0.07 -5.80 -3.19
N GLY A 117 -0.33 -4.54 -2.76
CA GLY A 117 -1.66 -4.12 -2.34
C GLY A 117 -2.68 -4.07 -3.48
N GLU A 118 -2.26 -3.76 -4.69
CA GLU A 118 -3.18 -3.69 -5.85
C GLU A 118 -3.81 -5.05 -6.14
N THR A 119 -3.02 -6.13 -6.13
CA THR A 119 -3.53 -7.50 -6.30
C THR A 119 -4.55 -7.85 -5.22
N LEU A 120 -4.27 -7.50 -3.94
CA LEU A 120 -5.21 -7.73 -2.84
C LEU A 120 -6.51 -6.95 -3.04
N VAL A 121 -6.45 -5.70 -3.51
CA VAL A 121 -7.63 -4.89 -3.82
C VAL A 121 -8.46 -5.51 -4.94
N GLN A 122 -7.83 -5.98 -6.02
CA GLN A 122 -8.54 -6.67 -7.11
C GLN A 122 -9.25 -7.93 -6.62
N LEU A 123 -8.62 -8.71 -5.74
CA LEU A 123 -9.24 -9.89 -5.13
C LEU A 123 -10.44 -9.50 -4.23
N ALA A 124 -10.33 -8.42 -3.45
CA ALA A 124 -11.44 -7.91 -2.64
C ALA A 124 -12.61 -7.45 -3.53
N LEU A 125 -12.33 -6.72 -4.62
CA LEU A 125 -13.33 -6.31 -5.61
C LEU A 125 -14.04 -7.50 -6.27
N ALA A 126 -13.30 -8.58 -6.52
CA ALA A 126 -13.84 -9.84 -7.04
C ALA A 126 -14.61 -10.68 -6.00
N GLY A 127 -14.82 -10.18 -4.78
CA GLY A 127 -15.59 -10.85 -3.74
C GLY A 127 -14.90 -12.07 -3.13
N VAL A 128 -13.56 -12.16 -3.19
CA VAL A 128 -12.78 -13.29 -2.69
C VAL A 128 -12.64 -13.24 -1.16
N GLY A 129 -12.48 -12.04 -0.59
CA GLY A 129 -12.24 -11.90 0.85
C GLY A 129 -12.15 -10.48 1.35
N VAL A 130 -11.66 -10.36 2.58
CA VAL A 130 -11.40 -9.12 3.30
C VAL A 130 -9.90 -8.82 3.21
N VAL A 131 -9.52 -7.57 3.00
CA VAL A 131 -8.13 -7.13 2.92
C VAL A 131 -7.87 -5.94 3.82
N ARG A 132 -6.65 -5.83 4.36
CA ARG A 132 -6.15 -4.63 5.04
C ARG A 132 -5.00 -4.04 4.24
N VAL A 133 -5.24 -2.90 3.61
CA VAL A 133 -4.32 -2.26 2.66
C VAL A 133 -4.18 -0.77 2.93
N GLY A 134 -3.19 -0.12 2.32
CA GLY A 134 -3.05 1.34 2.36
C GLY A 134 -4.31 2.03 1.82
N SER A 135 -4.81 3.03 2.55
CA SER A 135 -6.08 3.73 2.24
C SER A 135 -6.10 4.30 0.83
N PHE A 136 -4.97 4.79 0.33
CA PHE A 136 -4.83 5.33 -1.04
C PHE A 136 -5.15 4.32 -2.16
N HIS A 137 -5.12 3.02 -1.88
CA HIS A 137 -5.50 1.99 -2.85
C HIS A 137 -7.02 1.86 -3.00
N VAL A 138 -7.78 2.23 -1.97
CA VAL A 138 -9.20 1.88 -1.87
C VAL A 138 -10.14 3.07 -1.77
N GLU A 139 -9.65 4.29 -1.55
CA GLU A 139 -10.46 5.50 -1.38
C GLU A 139 -11.48 5.70 -2.51
N ASP A 140 -11.04 5.61 -3.78
CA ASP A 140 -11.91 5.75 -4.95
C ASP A 140 -12.92 4.58 -5.07
N HIS A 141 -12.54 3.38 -4.62
CA HIS A 141 -13.44 2.23 -4.63
C HIS A 141 -14.48 2.32 -3.53
N VAL A 142 -14.11 2.81 -2.35
CA VAL A 142 -15.04 3.05 -1.24
C VAL A 142 -16.00 4.18 -1.58
N ALA A 143 -15.49 5.30 -2.09
CA ALA A 143 -16.32 6.43 -2.51
C ALA A 143 -17.34 6.04 -3.61
N ALA A 144 -16.97 5.12 -4.49
CA ALA A 144 -17.84 4.60 -5.55
C ALA A 144 -18.73 3.41 -5.09
N GLY A 145 -18.70 3.00 -3.82
CA GLY A 145 -19.47 1.90 -3.26
C GLY A 145 -19.06 0.50 -3.79
N ARG A 146 -17.93 0.37 -4.46
CA ARG A 146 -17.39 -0.92 -4.91
C ARG A 146 -16.72 -1.73 -3.80
N LEU A 147 -16.21 -1.03 -2.79
CA LEU A 147 -15.73 -1.60 -1.55
C LEU A 147 -16.40 -0.91 -0.36
N VAL A 148 -16.51 -1.62 0.76
CA VAL A 148 -17.03 -1.12 2.03
C VAL A 148 -15.90 -1.13 3.04
N ALA A 149 -15.66 0.01 3.71
CA ALA A 149 -14.73 0.10 4.82
C ALA A 149 -15.33 -0.62 6.04
N LEU A 150 -14.53 -1.43 6.70
CA LEU A 150 -14.95 -2.31 7.79
C LEU A 150 -14.19 -1.96 9.06
N LEU A 151 -14.85 -2.11 10.21
CA LEU A 151 -14.25 -2.03 11.55
C LEU A 151 -13.51 -0.71 11.83
N GLU A 152 -13.91 0.38 11.16
CA GLU A 152 -13.30 1.70 11.34
C GLU A 152 -13.29 2.20 12.80
N PRO A 153 -14.30 1.92 13.65
CA PRO A 153 -14.25 2.28 15.08
C PRO A 153 -13.13 1.59 15.86
N PHE A 154 -12.57 0.51 15.31
CA PHE A 154 -11.47 -0.26 15.89
C PHE A 154 -10.13 -0.02 15.19
N ASN A 155 -10.09 0.83 14.17
CA ASN A 155 -8.86 1.16 13.46
C ASN A 155 -7.91 1.90 14.41
N PRO A 156 -6.67 1.41 14.64
CA PRO A 156 -5.72 2.06 15.54
C PRO A 156 -5.20 3.40 15.02
N GLY A 157 -5.43 3.71 13.73
CA GLY A 157 -4.95 4.90 13.06
C GLY A 157 -3.44 4.83 12.75
N ASP A 158 -2.91 3.61 12.61
CA ASP A 158 -1.52 3.40 12.23
C ASP A 158 -1.24 3.94 10.83
N ARG A 159 -0.09 4.58 10.69
CA ARG A 159 0.36 5.19 9.42
C ARG A 159 1.68 4.58 8.98
N GLU A 160 1.87 4.53 7.69
CA GLU A 160 3.11 4.09 7.06
C GLU A 160 3.69 5.23 6.23
N ASP A 161 4.99 5.45 6.39
CA ASP A 161 5.73 6.36 5.52
C ASP A 161 5.86 5.79 4.10
N ILE A 162 5.74 6.67 3.12
CA ILE A 162 6.00 6.38 1.71
C ILE A 162 7.32 7.04 1.33
N HIS A 163 8.26 6.26 0.82
CA HIS A 163 9.59 6.74 0.45
C HIS A 163 9.92 6.42 -1.01
N ALA A 164 10.61 7.35 -1.67
CA ALA A 164 11.39 7.08 -2.87
C ALA A 164 12.83 6.77 -2.46
N LEU A 165 13.34 5.61 -2.90
CA LEU A 165 14.72 5.17 -2.71
C LEU A 165 15.45 5.22 -4.05
N TYR A 166 16.65 5.81 -4.07
CA TYR A 166 17.48 5.95 -5.26
C TYR A 166 18.95 6.07 -4.88
N VAL A 167 19.83 5.85 -5.84
CA VAL A 167 21.28 6.08 -5.63
C VAL A 167 21.51 7.60 -5.51
N GLY A 168 21.98 8.02 -4.33
CA GLY A 168 22.30 9.42 -4.04
C GLY A 168 23.65 9.85 -4.67
N GLY A 169 23.97 11.15 -4.51
CA GLY A 169 25.25 11.72 -4.92
C GLY A 169 25.12 12.92 -5.86
N ALA A 170 26.26 13.57 -6.11
CA ALA A 170 26.33 14.79 -6.94
C ALA A 170 25.96 14.55 -8.41
N THR A 171 26.08 13.32 -8.89
CA THR A 171 25.85 12.89 -10.28
C THR A 171 24.47 12.26 -10.49
N ARG A 172 23.49 12.49 -9.58
CA ARG A 172 22.13 11.95 -9.76
C ARG A 172 21.55 12.33 -11.13
N PRO A 173 21.11 11.34 -11.94
CA PRO A 173 20.56 11.61 -13.27
C PRO A 173 19.38 12.59 -13.23
N ALA A 174 19.28 13.48 -14.22
CA ALA A 174 18.22 14.49 -14.30
C ALA A 174 16.82 13.83 -14.31
N ARG A 175 16.67 12.67 -14.97
CA ARG A 175 15.40 11.91 -14.99
C ARG A 175 14.96 11.45 -13.60
N VAL A 176 15.89 11.00 -12.76
CA VAL A 176 15.60 10.58 -11.36
C VAL A 176 15.18 11.78 -10.54
N ARG A 177 15.87 12.92 -10.70
CA ARG A 177 15.51 14.15 -10.01
C ARG A 177 14.10 14.60 -10.40
N ALA A 178 13.83 14.71 -11.71
CA ALA A 178 12.52 15.12 -12.23
C ALA A 178 11.39 14.23 -11.69
N PHE A 179 11.60 12.90 -11.65
CA PHE A 179 10.59 11.97 -11.16
C PHE A 179 10.35 12.10 -9.66
N VAL A 180 11.39 12.15 -8.85
CA VAL A 180 11.28 12.28 -7.39
C VAL A 180 10.64 13.61 -7.01
N ASP A 181 11.06 14.74 -7.64
CA ASP A 181 10.52 16.07 -7.38
C ASP A 181 9.04 16.14 -7.77
N PHE A 182 8.65 15.54 -8.90
CA PHE A 182 7.25 15.41 -9.32
C PHE A 182 6.42 14.62 -8.29
N LEU A 183 6.91 13.49 -7.79
CA LEU A 183 6.21 12.71 -6.78
C LEU A 183 6.04 13.49 -5.46
N VAL A 184 7.08 14.21 -5.02
CA VAL A 184 7.00 15.09 -3.83
C VAL A 184 5.93 16.15 -4.02
N GLU A 185 5.93 16.85 -5.18
CA GLU A 185 4.93 17.87 -5.50
C GLU A 185 3.50 17.32 -5.40
N ARG A 186 3.25 16.10 -5.92
CA ARG A 186 1.91 15.53 -6.04
C ARG A 186 1.41 14.81 -4.79
N LEU A 187 2.29 14.24 -3.99
CA LEU A 187 1.92 13.45 -2.83
C LEU A 187 1.94 14.25 -1.52
N VAL A 188 2.92 15.16 -1.34
CA VAL A 188 2.96 16.04 -0.15
C VAL A 188 1.79 17.02 -0.15
N ALA A 189 1.32 17.48 -1.32
CA ALA A 189 0.17 18.38 -1.43
C ALA A 189 -1.19 17.72 -1.09
N ARG A 190 -1.23 16.40 -0.89
CA ARG A 190 -2.45 15.62 -0.56
C ARG A 190 -2.47 15.06 0.87
N SER A 191 -1.43 15.35 1.67
CA SER A 191 -1.28 14.89 3.07
C SER A 191 -1.89 15.85 4.07
#